data_08ab1aa3346291c427d44c8a65377dd4
#
_entry.id   08ab1aa3346291c427d44c8a65377dd4
#
_cell.length_a   1.000
_cell.length_b   1.000
_cell.length_c   1.000
_cell.angle_alpha   90.00
_cell.angle_beta   90.00
_cell.angle_gamma   90.00
#
_symmetry.space_group_name_H-M   'P 1'
#
loop_
_entity.id
_entity.type
_entity.pdbx_description
1 polymer ?
#
loop_
_entity_poly.entity_id
_entity_poly.type
_entity_poly.pdbx_seq_one_letter_code
_entity_poly.pdbx_strand_id
1 'polypeptide(L)'
;MKKLTLICGLLVSAMVMMTSCGGGSNQKGLTADYIPFKMDKEDNWGLMDKNFKPLFSDEFEGKISPAYDGVFRVETESGYALYKAEEKPSVIAGCDDLLYAGIMSEGVIPIVKENSRITYVDKSGKEKFTLMPHNGKEIIEVMPSFTYGKAVIKTEDNKQGAINSSGKMIVEPKYDAVEIRDGFILAMNYEETEENKKQTNIILLDNSGKEVKTFKDRAVPANNYSFIDGTFVLSSHNDEGEKTLYLMDKAGKELKKYSTKKSEPTMIFDDYYTYSDDGKHGIRNRDNDEIIIRAKYDVLFPVEDNLFIARRGDKVSLINQKEEVIKSFGDDYEQMLPLNLNISTLGLMFPNWNCLAAEVDNNLVTFLDFKGEKISNNEYIVNLDQEYRIYSDYFNAAEVGQKLSDLIVKEYIPKFGKNITEYTTSNANGYQNYQGVGIEVKPFYKTSMSCYLLSSEQVAVMNNSWMYEYNPNALVNGFKLNLRMSYKGNAEELSAQVAKALSESLTKNGYALQDTPAENAYILKHAENNTEIMITFNDATVDVVGSMTSKE
;
A
#
# COMPACT_ATOMS: atom_id res chain seq x y z
N MET A 1 29.58 -7.84 11.52
CA MET A 1 28.13 -7.92 11.23
C MET A 1 27.98 -7.63 9.76
N LYS A 2 27.93 -8.67 8.92
CA LYS A 2 27.73 -8.55 7.47
C LYS A 2 26.28 -8.06 7.24
N LYS A 3 26.10 -7.10 6.37
CA LYS A 3 24.78 -6.57 5.98
C LYS A 3 23.97 -7.72 5.41
N LEU A 4 22.84 -8.06 6.05
CA LEU A 4 21.84 -8.97 5.49
C LEU A 4 21.41 -8.42 4.13
N THR A 5 21.70 -9.17 3.09
CA THR A 5 21.40 -8.77 1.74
C THR A 5 19.92 -9.04 1.40
N LEU A 6 19.39 -8.35 0.44
CA LEU A 6 17.96 -8.05 0.18
C LEU A 6 17.02 -9.27 0.15
N ILE A 7 17.46 -10.44 -0.29
CA ILE A 7 16.60 -11.62 -0.44
C ILE A 7 16.34 -12.34 0.90
N CYS A 8 17.33 -12.36 1.85
CA CYS A 8 17.12 -12.94 3.18
C CYS A 8 16.23 -12.10 4.09
N GLY A 9 16.35 -10.78 3.99
CA GLY A 9 15.39 -9.89 4.61
C GLY A 9 13.97 -10.16 4.15
N LEU A 10 13.79 -10.59 2.91
CA LEU A 10 12.47 -10.85 2.31
C LEU A 10 11.83 -12.16 2.76
N LEU A 11 12.55 -13.26 2.93
CA LEU A 11 11.93 -14.50 3.45
C LEU A 11 11.65 -14.43 4.96
N VAL A 12 12.54 -13.82 5.76
CA VAL A 12 12.33 -13.63 7.20
C VAL A 12 11.42 -12.43 7.46
N SER A 13 11.54 -11.33 6.70
CA SER A 13 10.59 -10.21 6.78
C SER A 13 9.26 -10.52 6.05
N ALA A 14 9.25 -11.42 5.07
CA ALA A 14 8.02 -11.95 4.51
C ALA A 14 7.18 -12.68 5.55
N MET A 15 7.80 -13.44 6.44
CA MET A 15 7.10 -14.04 7.57
C MET A 15 6.70 -13.01 8.64
N VAL A 16 7.38 -11.85 8.74
CA VAL A 16 7.11 -10.82 9.74
C VAL A 16 6.26 -9.66 9.20
N MET A 17 6.32 -9.35 7.89
CA MET A 17 5.58 -8.24 7.27
C MET A 17 4.26 -8.65 6.58
N MET A 18 3.81 -9.89 6.72
CA MET A 18 2.49 -10.32 6.24
C MET A 18 1.31 -9.70 7.04
N THR A 19 1.54 -8.59 7.74
CA THR A 19 0.55 -8.00 8.64
C THR A 19 -0.51 -7.12 7.97
N SER A 20 -0.49 -6.94 6.64
CA SER A 20 -1.48 -6.04 6.04
C SER A 20 -2.11 -6.42 4.70
N CYS A 21 -1.71 -7.51 4.05
CA CYS A 21 -2.40 -7.96 2.85
C CYS A 21 -2.33 -9.49 2.76
N GLY A 22 -3.41 -10.11 3.13
CA GLY A 22 -3.51 -11.54 3.31
C GLY A 22 -3.44 -12.36 2.04
N GLY A 23 -2.84 -13.49 2.18
CA GLY A 23 -3.26 -14.74 1.64
C GLY A 23 -2.65 -15.21 0.35
N GLY A 24 -1.71 -16.11 0.52
CA GLY A 24 -1.41 -17.07 -0.52
C GLY A 24 -2.65 -17.90 -0.84
N SER A 25 -3.12 -17.83 -2.04
CA SER A 25 -3.86 -18.89 -2.71
C SER A 25 -3.03 -19.30 -3.91
N ASN A 26 -3.16 -20.56 -4.36
CA ASN A 26 -2.63 -21.00 -5.66
C ASN A 26 -3.32 -20.15 -6.76
N GLN A 27 -2.87 -18.92 -6.94
CA GLN A 27 -3.29 -18.17 -8.10
C GLN A 27 -2.74 -18.88 -9.32
N LYS A 28 -3.57 -19.19 -10.30
CA LYS A 28 -3.13 -19.16 -11.69
C LYS A 28 -2.76 -17.70 -11.97
N GLY A 29 -1.58 -17.30 -11.48
CA GLY A 29 -1.12 -15.96 -11.55
C GLY A 29 -0.63 -15.62 -12.92
N LEU A 30 -0.35 -14.35 -13.08
CA LEU A 30 0.36 -13.85 -14.23
C LEU A 30 1.68 -14.63 -14.37
N THR A 31 1.90 -15.22 -15.53
CA THR A 31 3.18 -15.83 -15.87
C THR A 31 3.99 -14.80 -16.63
N ALA A 32 5.20 -14.49 -16.15
CA ALA A 32 6.10 -13.60 -16.86
C ALA A 32 6.60 -14.27 -18.15
N ASP A 33 6.55 -13.51 -19.24
CA ASP A 33 7.16 -13.93 -20.50
C ASP A 33 8.69 -13.88 -20.40
N TYR A 34 9.20 -12.84 -19.73
CA TYR A 34 10.62 -12.57 -19.53
C TYR A 34 10.87 -11.98 -18.15
N ILE A 35 12.07 -12.19 -17.61
CA ILE A 35 12.55 -11.54 -16.39
C ILE A 35 13.76 -10.66 -16.66
N PRO A 36 13.94 -9.56 -15.88
CA PRO A 36 15.13 -8.74 -15.94
C PRO A 36 16.36 -9.48 -15.47
N PHE A 37 17.45 -9.28 -16.20
CA PHE A 37 18.75 -9.81 -15.81
C PHE A 37 19.89 -8.89 -16.21
N LYS A 38 21.05 -9.06 -15.58
CA LYS A 38 22.34 -8.59 -16.00
C LYS A 38 23.43 -9.56 -15.51
N MET A 39 24.58 -9.58 -16.18
CA MET A 39 25.66 -10.50 -15.87
C MET A 39 26.60 -9.95 -14.80
N ASP A 40 26.76 -8.62 -14.77
CA ASP A 40 27.60 -7.90 -13.81
C ASP A 40 26.86 -6.68 -13.27
N LYS A 41 27.34 -6.11 -12.17
CA LYS A 41 26.78 -4.90 -11.56
C LYS A 41 26.86 -3.67 -12.46
N GLU A 42 27.92 -3.61 -13.25
CA GLU A 42 28.21 -2.49 -14.16
C GLU A 42 27.45 -2.60 -15.49
N ASP A 43 26.89 -3.78 -15.81
CA ASP A 43 26.08 -3.98 -17.02
C ASP A 43 24.74 -3.25 -16.92
N ASN A 44 24.15 -2.94 -18.08
CA ASN A 44 22.78 -2.52 -18.20
C ASN A 44 21.82 -3.72 -18.13
N TRP A 45 20.53 -3.43 -17.91
CA TRP A 45 19.49 -4.46 -17.81
C TRP A 45 19.11 -4.99 -19.18
N GLY A 46 18.90 -6.31 -19.25
CA GLY A 46 18.31 -7.04 -20.35
C GLY A 46 17.08 -7.86 -19.88
N LEU A 47 16.40 -8.50 -20.81
CA LEU A 47 15.32 -9.45 -20.56
C LEU A 47 15.69 -10.84 -21.05
N MET A 48 15.39 -11.90 -20.27
CA MET A 48 15.58 -13.30 -20.66
C MET A 48 14.29 -14.11 -20.45
N ASP A 49 14.10 -15.11 -21.29
CA ASP A 49 12.96 -16.03 -21.22
C ASP A 49 13.16 -17.13 -20.14
N LYS A 50 12.14 -17.99 -19.97
CA LYS A 50 12.16 -19.11 -19.01
C LYS A 50 13.22 -20.20 -19.34
N ASN A 51 13.84 -20.16 -20.51
CA ASN A 51 14.96 -21.02 -20.90
C ASN A 51 16.31 -20.32 -20.73
N PHE A 52 16.31 -19.14 -20.06
CA PHE A 52 17.46 -18.30 -19.82
C PHE A 52 18.13 -17.78 -21.10
N LYS A 53 17.37 -17.72 -22.20
CA LYS A 53 17.81 -17.12 -23.45
C LYS A 53 17.49 -15.63 -23.43
N PRO A 54 18.49 -14.75 -23.62
CA PRO A 54 18.24 -13.31 -23.74
C PRO A 54 17.32 -12.99 -24.91
N LEU A 55 16.32 -12.14 -24.67
CA LEU A 55 15.56 -11.44 -25.71
C LEU A 55 16.42 -10.27 -26.22
N PHE A 56 17.00 -9.52 -25.27
CA PHE A 56 18.02 -8.50 -25.46
C PHE A 56 18.88 -8.42 -24.20
N SER A 57 20.07 -7.83 -24.30
CA SER A 57 21.02 -7.67 -23.19
C SER A 57 21.59 -6.27 -23.21
N ASP A 58 21.97 -5.76 -22.05
CA ASP A 58 22.75 -4.53 -21.89
C ASP A 58 22.11 -3.28 -22.57
N GLU A 59 20.77 -3.13 -22.42
CA GLU A 59 20.02 -2.08 -23.13
C GLU A 59 19.65 -0.92 -22.21
N PHE A 60 19.23 -1.17 -20.96
CA PHE A 60 18.66 -0.18 -20.05
C PHE A 60 19.50 0.05 -18.79
N GLU A 61 19.94 1.31 -18.56
CA GLU A 61 20.58 1.72 -17.29
C GLU A 61 19.61 1.61 -16.11
N GLY A 62 18.38 2.14 -16.28
CA GLY A 62 17.33 2.11 -15.27
C GLY A 62 16.82 0.69 -15.04
N LYS A 63 16.38 0.41 -13.82
CA LYS A 63 15.76 -0.88 -13.50
C LYS A 63 14.57 -1.15 -14.41
N ILE A 64 14.42 -2.40 -14.82
CA ILE A 64 13.27 -2.86 -15.59
C ILE A 64 12.48 -3.91 -14.84
N SER A 65 11.17 -3.99 -15.06
CA SER A 65 10.30 -4.99 -14.47
C SER A 65 10.29 -6.29 -15.29
N PRO A 66 9.84 -7.42 -14.72
CA PRO A 66 9.43 -8.55 -15.53
C PRO A 66 8.42 -8.14 -16.60
N ALA A 67 8.44 -8.81 -17.75
CA ALA A 67 7.50 -8.58 -18.85
C ALA A 67 6.30 -9.52 -18.75
N TYR A 68 5.10 -8.96 -18.92
CA TYR A 68 3.83 -9.69 -18.93
C TYR A 68 3.03 -9.29 -20.17
N ASP A 69 2.51 -10.28 -20.90
CA ASP A 69 1.81 -10.07 -22.18
C ASP A 69 2.60 -9.15 -23.14
N GLY A 70 3.93 -9.34 -23.17
CA GLY A 70 4.84 -8.60 -24.03
C GLY A 70 5.08 -7.14 -23.63
N VAL A 71 4.77 -6.72 -22.40
CA VAL A 71 4.98 -5.35 -21.89
C VAL A 71 5.81 -5.38 -20.61
N PHE A 72 6.78 -4.47 -20.52
CA PHE A 72 7.56 -4.23 -19.31
C PHE A 72 7.71 -2.74 -19.02
N ARG A 73 8.08 -2.44 -17.80
CA ARG A 73 8.31 -1.09 -17.27
C ARG A 73 9.80 -0.82 -17.14
N VAL A 74 10.21 0.38 -17.50
CA VAL A 74 11.56 0.91 -17.31
C VAL A 74 11.51 2.07 -16.33
N GLU A 75 12.37 2.06 -15.31
CA GLU A 75 12.56 3.19 -14.40
C GLU A 75 13.35 4.29 -15.10
N THR A 76 12.87 5.53 -15.00
CA THR A 76 13.48 6.73 -15.58
C THR A 76 13.82 7.73 -14.47
N GLU A 77 14.49 8.83 -14.78
CA GLU A 77 14.81 9.89 -13.79
C GLU A 77 13.55 10.50 -13.15
N SER A 78 12.45 10.61 -13.91
CA SER A 78 11.20 11.25 -13.47
C SER A 78 10.12 10.26 -13.00
N GLY A 79 10.28 8.97 -13.27
CA GLY A 79 9.29 7.95 -12.95
C GLY A 79 9.45 6.68 -13.78
N TYR A 80 8.55 6.45 -14.74
CA TYR A 80 8.52 5.21 -15.52
C TYR A 80 8.17 5.44 -16.99
N ALA A 81 8.63 4.50 -17.83
CA ALA A 81 8.15 4.34 -19.21
C ALA A 81 7.76 2.88 -19.46
N LEU A 82 6.78 2.66 -20.35
CA LEU A 82 6.37 1.32 -20.78
C LEU A 82 6.95 0.98 -22.13
N TYR A 83 7.48 -0.22 -22.26
CA TYR A 83 8.10 -0.74 -23.46
C TYR A 83 7.48 -2.07 -23.90
N LYS A 84 7.54 -2.33 -25.19
CA LYS A 84 7.26 -3.65 -25.74
C LYS A 84 8.49 -4.55 -25.56
N ALA A 85 8.26 -5.79 -25.13
CA ALA A 85 9.29 -6.82 -25.00
C ALA A 85 9.56 -7.46 -26.38
N GLU A 86 10.44 -6.83 -27.14
CA GLU A 86 10.87 -7.22 -28.50
C GLU A 86 12.40 -7.27 -28.53
N GLU A 87 13.03 -7.88 -29.54
CA GLU A 87 14.49 -7.90 -29.69
C GLU A 87 15.09 -6.48 -29.77
N LYS A 88 14.31 -5.54 -30.27
CA LYS A 88 14.59 -4.10 -30.23
C LYS A 88 13.44 -3.43 -29.50
N PRO A 89 13.58 -3.20 -28.17
CA PRO A 89 12.51 -2.63 -27.38
C PRO A 89 12.05 -1.29 -27.92
N SER A 90 10.76 -1.06 -27.94
CA SER A 90 10.16 0.20 -28.36
C SER A 90 9.20 0.73 -27.31
N VAL A 91 9.28 2.04 -27.03
CA VAL A 91 8.37 2.68 -26.07
C VAL A 91 6.93 2.61 -26.57
N ILE A 92 5.99 2.35 -25.66
CA ILE A 92 4.56 2.36 -25.97
C ILE A 92 4.10 3.81 -26.09
N ALA A 93 3.38 4.12 -27.19
CA ALA A 93 2.95 5.48 -27.51
C ALA A 93 2.22 6.16 -26.34
N GLY A 94 2.71 7.33 -25.91
CA GLY A 94 2.15 8.11 -24.81
C GLY A 94 2.38 7.52 -23.42
N CYS A 95 3.30 6.56 -23.28
CA CYS A 95 3.69 5.94 -22.01
C CYS A 95 5.19 6.09 -21.74
N ASP A 96 5.78 7.18 -22.15
CA ASP A 96 7.20 7.55 -22.04
C ASP A 96 7.53 8.40 -20.81
N ASP A 97 6.50 9.01 -20.19
CA ASP A 97 6.64 9.85 -18.99
C ASP A 97 5.47 9.59 -18.05
N LEU A 98 5.67 8.65 -17.12
CA LEU A 98 4.65 8.17 -16.19
C LEU A 98 5.16 8.31 -14.76
N LEU A 99 4.34 8.83 -13.86
CA LEU A 99 4.64 8.83 -12.42
C LEU A 99 4.52 7.44 -11.81
N TYR A 100 3.55 6.66 -12.29
CA TYR A 100 3.33 5.28 -11.90
C TYR A 100 2.92 4.43 -13.11
N ALA A 101 3.36 3.20 -13.10
CA ALA A 101 2.92 2.17 -14.04
C ALA A 101 2.80 0.82 -13.34
N GLY A 102 1.68 0.15 -13.52
CA GLY A 102 1.44 -1.19 -12.99
C GLY A 102 1.99 -2.27 -13.90
N ILE A 103 1.22 -3.35 -14.01
CA ILE A 103 1.58 -4.56 -14.72
C ILE A 103 0.47 -4.91 -15.70
N MET A 104 0.85 -5.31 -16.92
CA MET A 104 -0.11 -5.78 -17.91
C MET A 104 -0.82 -7.04 -17.41
N SER A 105 -2.13 -6.94 -17.28
CA SER A 105 -3.00 -8.04 -16.85
C SER A 105 -4.39 -7.86 -17.44
N GLU A 106 -5.03 -8.94 -17.85
CA GLU A 106 -6.37 -8.90 -18.48
C GLU A 106 -6.43 -7.94 -19.70
N GLY A 107 -5.29 -7.76 -20.41
CA GLY A 107 -5.17 -6.91 -21.60
C GLY A 107 -5.09 -5.41 -21.32
N VAL A 108 -4.93 -5.00 -20.08
CA VAL A 108 -4.79 -3.59 -19.67
C VAL A 108 -3.74 -3.41 -18.58
N ILE A 109 -3.20 -2.20 -18.49
CA ILE A 109 -2.19 -1.81 -17.51
C ILE A 109 -2.59 -0.45 -16.89
N PRO A 110 -2.60 -0.29 -15.56
CA PRO A 110 -2.84 1.01 -14.93
C PRO A 110 -1.61 1.89 -15.05
N ILE A 111 -1.82 3.12 -15.47
CA ILE A 111 -0.79 4.17 -15.56
C ILE A 111 -1.28 5.45 -14.88
N VAL A 112 -0.33 6.29 -14.47
CA VAL A 112 -0.60 7.62 -13.94
C VAL A 112 0.42 8.60 -14.51
N LYS A 113 -0.06 9.68 -15.09
CA LYS A 113 0.73 10.85 -15.54
C LYS A 113 0.62 11.95 -14.49
N GLU A 114 1.44 12.98 -14.67
CA GLU A 114 1.36 14.19 -13.84
C GLU A 114 -0.06 14.76 -13.82
N ASN A 115 -0.52 15.10 -12.63
CA ASN A 115 -1.88 15.61 -12.34
C ASN A 115 -3.02 14.81 -12.98
N SER A 116 -2.88 13.48 -13.07
CA SER A 116 -3.91 12.63 -13.65
C SER A 116 -4.48 11.58 -12.69
N ARG A 117 -5.71 11.16 -12.97
CA ARG A 117 -6.31 9.97 -12.38
C ARG A 117 -5.65 8.71 -12.93
N ILE A 118 -5.85 7.61 -12.21
CA ILE A 118 -5.42 6.30 -12.67
C ILE A 118 -6.18 5.94 -13.94
N THR A 119 -5.43 5.75 -15.02
CA THR A 119 -5.96 5.42 -16.35
C THR A 119 -5.45 4.05 -16.77
N TYR A 120 -6.31 3.23 -17.33
CA TYR A 120 -5.94 1.93 -17.88
C TYR A 120 -5.77 2.02 -19.39
N VAL A 121 -4.62 1.58 -19.89
CA VAL A 121 -4.30 1.52 -21.31
C VAL A 121 -4.07 0.08 -21.75
N ASP A 122 -4.25 -0.19 -23.05
CA ASP A 122 -3.85 -1.47 -23.65
C ASP A 122 -2.36 -1.45 -24.08
N LYS A 123 -1.86 -2.57 -24.59
CA LYS A 123 -0.47 -2.71 -25.04
C LYS A 123 -0.06 -1.83 -26.25
N SER A 124 -0.99 -1.09 -26.82
CA SER A 124 -0.70 -0.06 -27.83
C SER A 124 -0.63 1.35 -27.25
N GLY A 125 -0.89 1.53 -25.95
CA GLY A 125 -1.00 2.82 -25.27
C GLY A 125 -2.38 3.47 -25.39
N LYS A 126 -3.35 2.77 -26.02
CA LYS A 126 -4.71 3.29 -26.16
C LYS A 126 -5.46 3.20 -24.83
N GLU A 127 -6.02 4.33 -24.39
CA GLU A 127 -6.89 4.38 -23.22
C GLU A 127 -8.10 3.47 -23.36
N LYS A 128 -8.39 2.71 -22.33
CA LYS A 128 -9.57 1.84 -22.17
C LYS A 128 -10.58 2.46 -21.25
N PHE A 129 -10.15 2.93 -20.10
CA PHE A 129 -10.97 3.64 -19.12
C PHE A 129 -10.08 4.35 -18.09
N THR A 130 -10.64 5.39 -17.47
CA THR A 130 -10.05 6.13 -16.34
C THR A 130 -10.91 5.92 -15.10
N LEU A 131 -10.29 5.75 -13.93
CA LEU A 131 -11.01 5.62 -12.66
C LEU A 131 -11.57 6.99 -12.26
N MET A 132 -12.89 7.13 -12.39
CA MET A 132 -13.62 8.34 -12.03
C MET A 132 -14.06 8.28 -10.56
N PRO A 133 -14.37 9.43 -9.92
CA PRO A 133 -14.90 9.47 -8.56
C PRO A 133 -16.11 8.57 -8.41
N HIS A 134 -16.17 7.84 -7.30
CA HIS A 134 -17.31 7.01 -6.96
C HIS A 134 -18.10 7.66 -5.81
N ASN A 135 -19.40 7.95 -6.03
CA ASN A 135 -20.25 8.68 -5.08
C ASN A 135 -19.63 9.98 -4.57
N GLY A 136 -18.95 10.73 -5.46
CA GLY A 136 -18.29 12.00 -5.15
C GLY A 136 -16.95 11.86 -4.41
N LYS A 137 -16.40 10.65 -4.28
CA LYS A 137 -15.09 10.39 -3.65
C LYS A 137 -14.08 9.95 -4.69
N GLU A 138 -12.92 10.59 -4.74
CA GLU A 138 -11.83 10.22 -5.66
C GLU A 138 -11.30 8.83 -5.34
N ILE A 139 -11.00 8.06 -6.39
CA ILE A 139 -10.27 6.79 -6.29
C ILE A 139 -8.78 7.13 -6.32
N ILE A 140 -8.12 6.93 -5.18
CA ILE A 140 -6.75 7.40 -4.97
C ILE A 140 -5.69 6.30 -5.10
N GLU A 141 -6.10 5.04 -5.12
CA GLU A 141 -5.17 3.90 -5.12
C GLU A 141 -5.81 2.70 -5.82
N VAL A 142 -5.01 1.94 -6.53
CA VAL A 142 -5.40 0.64 -7.10
C VAL A 142 -4.24 -0.35 -7.04
N MET A 143 -4.56 -1.65 -7.04
CA MET A 143 -3.56 -2.72 -7.20
C MET A 143 -2.85 -2.59 -8.56
N PRO A 144 -1.56 -2.96 -8.66
CA PRO A 144 -0.80 -2.83 -9.91
C PRO A 144 -1.26 -3.76 -11.03
N SER A 145 -2.02 -4.80 -10.69
CA SER A 145 -2.55 -5.80 -11.64
C SER A 145 -3.92 -6.29 -11.20
N PHE A 146 -4.64 -6.92 -12.12
CA PHE A 146 -5.84 -7.69 -11.80
C PHE A 146 -5.48 -9.06 -11.25
N THR A 147 -6.22 -9.47 -10.22
CA THR A 147 -6.14 -10.77 -9.58
C THR A 147 -7.50 -11.44 -9.71
N TYR A 148 -7.58 -12.61 -10.35
CA TYR A 148 -8.85 -13.29 -10.69
C TYR A 148 -9.87 -12.34 -11.35
N GLY A 149 -9.39 -11.53 -12.31
CA GLY A 149 -10.20 -10.56 -13.04
C GLY A 149 -10.64 -9.34 -12.24
N LYS A 150 -10.07 -9.07 -11.08
CA LYS A 150 -10.42 -7.95 -10.20
C LYS A 150 -9.19 -7.22 -9.67
N ALA A 151 -9.33 -5.93 -9.38
CA ALA A 151 -8.36 -5.13 -8.66
C ALA A 151 -9.01 -4.41 -7.48
N VAL A 152 -8.34 -4.42 -6.32
CA VAL A 152 -8.76 -3.62 -5.17
C VAL A 152 -8.46 -2.16 -5.45
N ILE A 153 -9.44 -1.32 -5.17
CA ILE A 153 -9.33 0.14 -5.21
C ILE A 153 -9.50 0.72 -3.81
N LYS A 154 -9.03 1.94 -3.63
CA LYS A 154 -9.20 2.71 -2.40
C LYS A 154 -9.62 4.14 -2.71
N THR A 155 -10.59 4.64 -1.97
CA THR A 155 -11.08 6.02 -2.08
C THR A 155 -10.40 6.95 -1.08
N GLU A 156 -10.53 8.27 -1.28
CA GLU A 156 -9.90 9.32 -0.47
C GLU A 156 -10.30 9.29 1.02
N ASP A 157 -11.43 8.68 1.36
CA ASP A 157 -11.85 8.42 2.74
C ASP A 157 -11.30 7.10 3.32
N ASN A 158 -10.26 6.55 2.67
CA ASN A 158 -9.58 5.30 3.04
C ASN A 158 -10.47 4.04 3.01
N LYS A 159 -11.59 4.06 2.28
CA LYS A 159 -12.41 2.86 2.09
C LYS A 159 -12.00 2.11 0.84
N GLN A 160 -12.01 0.79 0.95
CA GLN A 160 -11.66 -0.12 -0.13
C GLN A 160 -12.88 -0.75 -0.77
N GLY A 161 -12.78 -1.00 -2.05
CA GLY A 161 -13.71 -1.72 -2.89
C GLY A 161 -12.95 -2.52 -3.95
N ALA A 162 -13.64 -3.00 -4.97
CA ALA A 162 -13.01 -3.72 -6.07
C ALA A 162 -13.70 -3.43 -7.41
N ILE A 163 -12.89 -3.38 -8.47
CA ILE A 163 -13.33 -3.26 -9.86
C ILE A 163 -12.95 -4.51 -10.65
N ASN A 164 -13.63 -4.72 -11.79
CA ASN A 164 -13.20 -5.69 -12.80
C ASN A 164 -12.30 -5.04 -13.88
N SER A 165 -11.80 -5.85 -14.82
CA SER A 165 -10.91 -5.41 -15.92
C SER A 165 -11.55 -4.48 -16.95
N SER A 166 -12.86 -4.22 -16.86
CA SER A 166 -13.54 -3.17 -17.64
C SER A 166 -13.76 -1.87 -16.85
N GLY A 167 -13.24 -1.76 -15.62
CA GLY A 167 -13.43 -0.61 -14.74
C GLY A 167 -14.77 -0.57 -13.99
N LYS A 168 -15.60 -1.62 -14.14
CA LYS A 168 -16.88 -1.69 -13.45
C LYS A 168 -16.70 -2.05 -11.97
N MET A 169 -17.37 -1.29 -11.09
CA MET A 169 -17.43 -1.58 -9.65
C MET A 169 -18.10 -2.93 -9.38
N ILE A 170 -17.37 -3.81 -8.67
CA ILE A 170 -17.84 -5.13 -8.21
C ILE A 170 -18.14 -5.10 -6.72
N VAL A 171 -17.29 -4.40 -5.96
CA VAL A 171 -17.46 -4.19 -4.52
C VAL A 171 -17.40 -2.69 -4.26
N GLU A 172 -18.47 -2.15 -3.66
CA GLU A 172 -18.54 -0.75 -3.27
C GLU A 172 -17.44 -0.39 -2.27
N PRO A 173 -16.78 0.79 -2.40
CA PRO A 173 -15.72 1.21 -1.50
C PRO A 173 -16.29 1.70 -0.16
N LYS A 174 -16.63 0.77 0.73
CA LYS A 174 -17.20 1.01 2.06
C LYS A 174 -16.50 0.22 3.16
N TYR A 175 -15.57 -0.65 2.82
CA TYR A 175 -14.84 -1.52 3.74
C TYR A 175 -13.48 -0.93 4.08
N ASP A 176 -12.94 -1.28 5.24
CA ASP A 176 -11.60 -0.86 5.65
C ASP A 176 -10.50 -1.66 4.94
N ALA A 177 -10.78 -2.92 4.61
CA ALA A 177 -9.92 -3.73 3.77
C ALA A 177 -10.72 -4.69 2.88
N VAL A 178 -10.19 -5.00 1.70
CA VAL A 178 -10.73 -5.95 0.74
C VAL A 178 -9.62 -6.85 0.24
N GLU A 179 -9.85 -8.15 0.24
CA GLU A 179 -8.95 -9.15 -0.30
C GLU A 179 -9.65 -9.98 -1.38
N ILE A 180 -9.02 -10.05 -2.55
CA ILE A 180 -9.50 -10.87 -3.67
C ILE A 180 -8.89 -12.26 -3.55
N ARG A 181 -9.72 -13.28 -3.62
CA ARG A 181 -9.34 -14.68 -3.55
C ARG A 181 -9.89 -15.45 -4.74
N ASP A 182 -9.50 -16.73 -4.87
CA ASP A 182 -10.01 -17.61 -5.91
C ASP A 182 -11.50 -17.89 -5.73
N GLY A 183 -12.30 -17.23 -6.57
CA GLY A 183 -13.76 -17.40 -6.61
C GLY A 183 -14.56 -16.72 -5.50
N PHE A 184 -13.92 -15.91 -4.63
CA PHE A 184 -14.58 -15.13 -3.56
C PHE A 184 -13.78 -13.88 -3.16
N ILE A 185 -14.38 -13.05 -2.34
CA ILE A 185 -13.77 -11.82 -1.82
C ILE A 185 -13.99 -11.78 -0.30
N LEU A 186 -12.97 -11.40 0.45
CA LEU A 186 -13.08 -11.08 1.87
C LEU A 186 -13.08 -9.56 2.05
N ALA A 187 -14.10 -9.04 2.68
CA ALA A 187 -14.20 -7.63 3.06
C ALA A 187 -14.17 -7.51 4.59
N MET A 188 -13.47 -6.51 5.11
CA MET A 188 -13.18 -6.37 6.53
C MET A 188 -13.52 -4.98 7.01
N ASN A 189 -14.12 -4.88 8.21
CA ASN A 189 -14.29 -3.64 8.93
C ASN A 189 -13.48 -3.68 10.24
N TYR A 190 -12.92 -2.52 10.61
CA TYR A 190 -12.15 -2.35 11.84
C TYR A 190 -12.85 -1.37 12.77
N GLU A 191 -12.82 -1.65 14.06
CA GLU A 191 -13.12 -0.66 15.10
C GLU A 191 -11.81 -0.15 15.69
N GLU A 192 -11.74 1.16 15.90
CA GLU A 192 -10.64 1.76 16.64
C GLU A 192 -10.91 1.58 18.15
N THR A 193 -9.97 0.96 18.83
CA THR A 193 -9.94 0.90 20.30
C THR A 193 -8.80 1.77 20.79
N GLU A 194 -8.78 2.18 22.06
CA GLU A 194 -7.72 3.03 22.65
C GLU A 194 -6.31 2.45 22.47
N GLU A 195 -6.20 1.13 22.30
CA GLU A 195 -4.91 0.44 22.19
C GLU A 195 -4.57 0.02 20.76
N ASN A 196 -5.55 -0.38 19.92
CA ASN A 196 -5.30 -0.91 18.56
C ASN A 196 -6.57 -0.97 17.70
N LYS A 197 -6.39 -1.07 16.36
CA LYS A 197 -7.49 -1.41 15.43
C LYS A 197 -7.85 -2.88 15.56
N LYS A 198 -9.09 -3.18 15.95
CA LYS A 198 -9.63 -4.53 16.04
C LYS A 198 -10.54 -4.82 14.85
N GLN A 199 -10.34 -5.96 14.17
CA GLN A 199 -11.30 -6.42 13.16
C GLN A 199 -12.60 -6.81 13.85
N THR A 200 -13.72 -6.21 13.41
CA THR A 200 -15.03 -6.46 14.01
C THR A 200 -15.87 -7.43 13.21
N ASN A 201 -15.79 -7.35 11.89
CA ASN A 201 -16.57 -8.21 10.99
C ASN A 201 -15.73 -8.61 9.79
N ILE A 202 -15.81 -9.87 9.42
CA ILE A 202 -15.35 -10.40 8.15
C ILE A 202 -16.57 -10.75 7.31
N ILE A 203 -16.69 -10.14 6.16
CA ILE A 203 -17.77 -10.35 5.22
C ILE A 203 -17.23 -11.17 4.04
N LEU A 204 -17.73 -12.37 3.88
CA LEU A 204 -17.48 -13.21 2.73
C LEU A 204 -18.43 -12.80 1.60
N LEU A 205 -17.86 -12.40 0.48
CA LEU A 205 -18.60 -12.06 -0.74
C LEU A 205 -18.29 -13.11 -1.81
N ASP A 206 -19.25 -13.40 -2.67
CA ASP A 206 -19.00 -14.23 -3.85
C ASP A 206 -18.20 -13.46 -4.91
N ASN A 207 -17.91 -14.12 -6.01
CA ASN A 207 -17.13 -13.54 -7.11
C ASN A 207 -17.77 -12.33 -7.79
N SER A 208 -19.08 -12.10 -7.58
CA SER A 208 -19.83 -10.94 -8.07
C SER A 208 -19.92 -9.79 -7.07
N GLY A 209 -19.37 -9.95 -5.87
CA GLY A 209 -19.43 -8.97 -4.77
C GLY A 209 -20.70 -9.09 -3.91
N LYS A 210 -21.54 -10.12 -4.11
CA LYS A 210 -22.72 -10.36 -3.28
C LYS A 210 -22.33 -11.04 -1.98
N GLU A 211 -22.89 -10.57 -0.86
CA GLU A 211 -22.67 -11.16 0.46
C GLU A 211 -23.16 -12.61 0.52
N VAL A 212 -22.27 -13.51 0.96
CA VAL A 212 -22.52 -14.91 1.24
C VAL A 212 -22.72 -15.12 2.74
N LYS A 213 -21.80 -14.54 3.55
CA LYS A 213 -21.82 -14.72 5.01
C LYS A 213 -21.03 -13.64 5.72
N THR A 214 -21.50 -13.25 6.90
CA THR A 214 -20.73 -12.39 7.82
C THR A 214 -20.26 -13.21 9.02
N PHE A 215 -18.99 -13.07 9.38
CA PHE A 215 -18.38 -13.66 10.57
C PHE A 215 -18.10 -12.55 11.58
N LYS A 216 -18.74 -12.67 12.74
CA LYS A 216 -18.50 -11.81 13.91
C LYS A 216 -17.45 -12.46 14.79
N ASP A 217 -16.69 -11.65 15.53
CA ASP A 217 -15.68 -12.10 16.48
C ASP A 217 -14.61 -13.02 15.87
N ARG A 218 -14.34 -12.81 14.57
CA ARG A 218 -13.31 -13.49 13.80
C ARG A 218 -12.38 -12.46 13.17
N ALA A 219 -11.14 -12.88 12.94
CA ALA A 219 -10.15 -12.09 12.22
C ALA A 219 -9.51 -12.91 11.10
N VAL A 220 -9.04 -12.25 10.05
CA VAL A 220 -8.10 -12.84 9.09
C VAL A 220 -6.73 -12.79 9.75
N PRO A 221 -6.11 -13.94 10.04
CA PRO A 221 -4.81 -13.97 10.71
C PRO A 221 -3.69 -13.53 9.76
N ALA A 222 -2.72 -12.78 10.29
CA ALA A 222 -1.62 -12.23 9.50
C ALA A 222 -0.65 -13.29 8.95
N ASN A 223 -0.48 -14.42 9.65
CA ASN A 223 0.60 -15.39 9.38
C ASN A 223 0.08 -16.81 9.13
N ASN A 224 -1.18 -16.98 8.79
CA ASN A 224 -1.79 -18.30 8.62
C ASN A 224 -2.54 -18.34 7.30
N TYR A 225 -2.06 -19.16 6.39
CA TYR A 225 -2.52 -19.17 5.00
C TYR A 225 -3.07 -20.55 4.61
N SER A 226 -4.08 -20.55 3.75
CA SER A 226 -4.50 -21.76 3.04
C SER A 226 -4.02 -21.70 1.59
N PHE A 227 -3.40 -22.78 1.15
CA PHE A 227 -3.01 -23.04 -0.25
C PHE A 227 -3.99 -24.00 -0.95
N ILE A 228 -5.12 -24.29 -0.31
CA ILE A 228 -6.20 -25.10 -0.88
C ILE A 228 -7.14 -24.16 -1.64
N ASP A 229 -7.40 -24.46 -2.90
CA ASP A 229 -8.25 -23.64 -3.76
C ASP A 229 -9.65 -23.43 -3.15
N GLY A 230 -10.13 -22.19 -3.22
CA GLY A 230 -11.45 -21.83 -2.71
C GLY A 230 -11.59 -21.89 -1.18
N THR A 231 -10.47 -21.86 -0.44
CA THR A 231 -10.48 -21.82 1.04
C THR A 231 -9.74 -20.62 1.61
N PHE A 232 -9.97 -20.35 2.88
CA PHE A 232 -9.31 -19.28 3.64
C PHE A 232 -9.25 -19.62 5.12
N VAL A 233 -8.40 -18.93 5.86
CA VAL A 233 -8.24 -19.11 7.30
C VAL A 233 -8.84 -17.93 8.05
N LEU A 234 -9.60 -18.22 9.11
CA LEU A 234 -10.02 -17.26 10.11
C LEU A 234 -9.43 -17.63 11.47
N SER A 235 -9.31 -16.64 12.35
CA SER A 235 -8.89 -16.84 13.74
C SER A 235 -9.91 -16.27 14.71
N SER A 236 -9.96 -16.81 15.91
CA SER A 236 -10.59 -16.18 17.08
C SER A 236 -9.70 -16.35 18.30
N HIS A 237 -9.92 -15.51 19.30
CA HIS A 237 -9.32 -15.62 20.61
C HIS A 237 -10.44 -15.86 21.64
N ASN A 238 -10.19 -16.72 22.63
CA ASN A 238 -11.08 -16.85 23.77
C ASN A 238 -10.72 -15.80 24.86
N ASP A 239 -11.47 -15.76 25.96
CA ASP A 239 -11.26 -14.81 27.06
C ASP A 239 -9.88 -15.00 27.77
N GLU A 240 -9.26 -16.17 27.62
CA GLU A 240 -7.91 -16.48 28.12
C GLU A 240 -6.80 -16.09 27.13
N GLY A 241 -7.17 -15.51 25.96
CA GLY A 241 -6.24 -15.11 24.89
C GLY A 241 -5.75 -16.27 24.01
N GLU A 242 -6.31 -17.47 24.15
CA GLU A 242 -5.93 -18.60 23.34
C GLU A 242 -6.48 -18.47 21.92
N LYS A 243 -5.60 -18.54 20.93
CA LYS A 243 -5.94 -18.47 19.52
C LYS A 243 -6.46 -19.81 18.99
N THR A 244 -7.48 -19.75 18.17
CA THR A 244 -8.01 -20.87 17.39
C THR A 244 -8.05 -20.47 15.93
N LEU A 245 -7.61 -21.36 15.04
CA LEU A 245 -7.71 -21.17 13.59
C LEU A 245 -8.82 -22.03 13.01
N TYR A 246 -9.46 -21.53 11.98
CA TYR A 246 -10.56 -22.17 11.26
C TYR A 246 -10.27 -22.14 9.77
N LEU A 247 -10.14 -23.33 9.17
CA LEU A 247 -10.12 -23.47 7.72
C LEU A 247 -11.56 -23.42 7.20
N MET A 248 -11.86 -22.47 6.35
CA MET A 248 -13.18 -22.19 5.80
C MET A 248 -13.20 -22.42 4.30
N ASP A 249 -14.32 -22.83 3.73
CA ASP A 249 -14.53 -22.83 2.28
C ASP A 249 -15.19 -21.53 1.79
N LYS A 250 -15.23 -21.32 0.48
CA LYS A 250 -15.85 -20.16 -0.18
C LYS A 250 -17.37 -20.05 0.00
N ALA A 251 -18.04 -21.05 0.56
CA ALA A 251 -19.45 -20.99 1.00
C ALA A 251 -19.57 -20.57 2.47
N GLY A 252 -18.46 -20.36 3.15
CA GLY A 252 -18.41 -19.99 4.57
C GLY A 252 -18.68 -21.18 5.52
N LYS A 253 -18.45 -22.41 5.06
CA LYS A 253 -18.53 -23.61 5.90
C LYS A 253 -17.16 -23.86 6.52
N GLU A 254 -17.14 -24.20 7.83
CA GLU A 254 -15.96 -24.65 8.51
C GLU A 254 -15.58 -26.07 8.05
N LEU A 255 -14.36 -26.21 7.54
CA LEU A 255 -13.81 -27.50 7.09
C LEU A 255 -13.00 -28.15 8.19
N LYS A 256 -12.19 -27.35 8.91
CA LYS A 256 -11.37 -27.83 10.03
C LYS A 256 -11.08 -26.71 11.02
N LYS A 257 -10.94 -27.10 12.30
CA LYS A 257 -10.53 -26.27 13.42
C LYS A 257 -9.17 -26.73 13.95
N TYR A 258 -8.25 -25.78 14.17
CA TYR A 258 -6.93 -26.03 14.75
C TYR A 258 -6.78 -25.31 16.08
N SER A 259 -6.33 -26.03 17.11
CA SER A 259 -5.92 -25.45 18.37
C SER A 259 -4.45 -25.06 18.31
N THR A 260 -4.12 -23.83 18.65
CA THR A 260 -2.72 -23.33 18.57
C THR A 260 -1.90 -23.61 19.82
N LYS A 261 -2.49 -24.26 20.86
CA LYS A 261 -1.80 -24.56 22.14
C LYS A 261 -0.50 -25.36 22.02
N LYS A 262 -0.39 -26.21 21.01
CA LYS A 262 0.77 -27.10 20.82
C LYS A 262 1.62 -26.74 19.60
N SER A 263 0.99 -26.27 18.55
CA SER A 263 1.63 -25.85 17.31
C SER A 263 0.65 -25.05 16.48
N GLU A 264 1.09 -23.93 15.95
CA GLU A 264 0.27 -23.08 15.10
C GLU A 264 0.51 -23.42 13.63
N PRO A 265 -0.52 -23.85 12.86
CA PRO A 265 -0.40 -24.00 11.42
C PRO A 265 -0.02 -22.67 10.76
N THR A 266 1.00 -22.65 9.92
CA THR A 266 1.39 -21.45 9.17
C THR A 266 0.92 -21.51 7.71
N MET A 267 1.14 -22.62 7.03
CA MET A 267 0.67 -22.85 5.66
C MET A 267 -0.09 -24.18 5.62
N ILE A 268 -1.32 -24.16 5.12
CA ILE A 268 -2.22 -25.31 5.09
C ILE A 268 -2.38 -25.78 3.63
N PHE A 269 -2.09 -27.04 3.38
CA PHE A 269 -2.18 -27.73 2.08
C PHE A 269 -3.21 -28.89 2.17
N ASP A 270 -3.45 -29.57 1.05
CA ASP A 270 -4.46 -30.63 0.99
C ASP A 270 -4.21 -31.76 1.98
N ASP A 271 -2.98 -32.25 2.13
CA ASP A 271 -2.64 -33.40 2.96
C ASP A 271 -1.90 -33.04 4.24
N TYR A 272 -1.31 -31.84 4.33
CA TYR A 272 -0.46 -31.43 5.43
C TYR A 272 -0.56 -29.95 5.75
N TYR A 273 0.04 -29.55 6.86
CA TYR A 273 0.32 -28.15 7.15
C TYR A 273 1.72 -27.98 7.75
N THR A 274 2.33 -26.85 7.44
CA THR A 274 3.57 -26.43 8.10
C THR A 274 3.25 -25.82 9.47
N TYR A 275 4.11 -26.02 10.45
CA TYR A 275 3.98 -25.43 11.78
C TYR A 275 5.33 -24.94 12.29
N SER A 276 5.29 -23.99 13.23
CA SER A 276 6.48 -23.52 13.94
C SER A 276 6.44 -23.92 15.42
N ASP A 277 7.60 -24.30 15.95
CA ASP A 277 7.82 -24.58 17.35
C ASP A 277 9.24 -24.09 17.72
N ASP A 278 9.32 -23.19 18.72
CA ASP A 278 10.58 -22.54 19.14
C ASP A 278 11.41 -21.96 17.97
N GLY A 279 10.71 -21.30 17.03
CA GLY A 279 11.34 -20.67 15.84
C GLY A 279 11.86 -21.65 14.80
N LYS A 280 11.60 -22.94 14.94
CA LYS A 280 11.90 -23.99 13.95
C LYS A 280 10.64 -24.45 13.26
N HIS A 281 10.77 -24.91 12.04
CA HIS A 281 9.67 -25.33 11.19
C HIS A 281 9.61 -26.85 11.01
N GLY A 282 8.39 -27.38 10.96
CA GLY A 282 8.08 -28.78 10.75
C GLY A 282 6.79 -28.95 9.95
N ILE A 283 6.38 -30.20 9.73
CA ILE A 283 5.17 -30.58 8.98
C ILE A 283 4.33 -31.54 9.81
N ARG A 284 3.00 -31.34 9.78
CA ARG A 284 2.02 -32.25 10.35
C ARG A 284 1.02 -32.68 9.27
N ASN A 285 0.51 -33.89 9.41
CA ASN A 285 -0.62 -34.37 8.63
C ASN A 285 -1.86 -33.52 8.95
N ARG A 286 -2.57 -33.07 7.91
CA ARG A 286 -3.73 -32.20 8.09
C ARG A 286 -4.89 -32.89 8.80
N ASP A 287 -5.12 -34.17 8.56
CA ASP A 287 -6.34 -34.84 9.04
C ASP A 287 -6.24 -35.29 10.49
N ASN A 288 -5.10 -35.86 10.89
CA ASN A 288 -4.91 -36.47 12.23
C ASN A 288 -3.91 -35.74 13.12
N ASP A 289 -3.30 -34.63 12.65
CA ASP A 289 -2.31 -33.81 13.34
C ASP A 289 -1.02 -34.58 13.73
N GLU A 290 -0.76 -35.77 13.17
CA GLU A 290 0.48 -36.50 13.38
C GLU A 290 1.69 -35.76 12.80
N ILE A 291 2.81 -35.82 13.52
CA ILE A 291 4.06 -35.21 13.06
C ILE A 291 4.61 -36.03 11.90
N ILE A 292 4.72 -35.40 10.73
CA ILE A 292 5.42 -35.93 9.56
C ILE A 292 6.91 -35.56 9.65
N ILE A 293 7.21 -34.26 9.84
CA ILE A 293 8.56 -33.75 10.04
C ILE A 293 8.58 -32.93 11.33
N ARG A 294 9.48 -33.26 12.27
CA ARG A 294 9.63 -32.49 13.52
C ARG A 294 10.17 -31.09 13.23
N ALA A 295 9.74 -30.12 14.02
CA ALA A 295 10.23 -28.73 13.94
C ALA A 295 11.73 -28.69 14.32
N LYS A 296 12.59 -28.59 13.32
CA LYS A 296 14.06 -28.52 13.46
C LYS A 296 14.76 -27.69 12.39
N TYR A 297 14.02 -27.27 11.36
CA TYR A 297 14.55 -26.47 10.25
C TYR A 297 14.38 -24.98 10.52
N ASP A 298 15.39 -24.18 10.18
CA ASP A 298 15.31 -22.72 10.20
C ASP A 298 14.39 -22.20 9.09
N VAL A 299 14.39 -22.89 7.95
CA VAL A 299 13.46 -22.71 6.84
C VAL A 299 12.99 -24.08 6.39
N LEU A 300 11.68 -24.23 6.23
CA LEU A 300 11.06 -25.40 5.60
C LEU A 300 9.94 -24.90 4.72
N PHE A 301 10.24 -24.78 3.42
CA PHE A 301 9.38 -24.11 2.47
C PHE A 301 8.92 -25.06 1.37
N PRO A 302 7.62 -25.26 1.14
CA PRO A 302 7.11 -26.11 0.08
C PRO A 302 7.41 -25.50 -1.29
N VAL A 303 7.84 -26.34 -2.22
CA VAL A 303 8.13 -26.00 -3.62
C VAL A 303 7.02 -26.49 -4.54
N GLU A 304 6.65 -27.76 -4.35
CA GLU A 304 5.54 -28.44 -4.99
C GLU A 304 5.08 -29.59 -4.08
N ASP A 305 4.10 -30.36 -4.51
CA ASP A 305 3.63 -31.52 -3.76
C ASP A 305 4.79 -32.43 -3.38
N ASN A 306 4.95 -32.65 -2.06
CA ASN A 306 5.96 -33.54 -1.50
C ASN A 306 7.43 -33.10 -1.73
N LEU A 307 7.70 -31.85 -2.06
CA LEU A 307 9.06 -31.30 -2.20
C LEU A 307 9.23 -30.00 -1.39
N PHE A 308 10.31 -29.92 -0.62
CA PHE A 308 10.57 -28.78 0.28
C PHE A 308 12.02 -28.31 0.17
N ILE A 309 12.19 -26.99 0.21
CA ILE A 309 13.48 -26.38 0.55
C ILE A 309 13.62 -26.43 2.07
N ALA A 310 14.66 -27.09 2.55
CA ALA A 310 14.97 -27.22 3.97
C ALA A 310 16.32 -26.58 4.27
N ARG A 311 16.37 -25.63 5.24
CA ARG A 311 17.62 -25.04 5.72
C ARG A 311 17.80 -25.35 7.21
N ARG A 312 19.03 -25.73 7.57
CA ARG A 312 19.43 -25.97 8.94
C ARG A 312 20.85 -25.42 9.17
N GLY A 313 20.94 -24.28 9.87
CA GLY A 313 22.16 -23.48 9.90
C GLY A 313 22.46 -22.95 8.49
N ASP A 314 23.68 -23.13 8.04
CA ASP A 314 24.12 -22.70 6.70
C ASP A 314 23.84 -23.73 5.61
N LYS A 315 23.30 -24.90 5.97
CA LYS A 315 23.09 -26.02 5.02
C LYS A 315 21.71 -25.97 4.40
N VAL A 316 21.67 -25.96 3.08
CA VAL A 316 20.45 -26.01 2.26
C VAL A 316 20.32 -27.37 1.60
N SER A 317 19.09 -27.92 1.55
CA SER A 317 18.77 -29.19 0.90
C SER A 317 17.36 -29.15 0.33
N LEU A 318 17.11 -29.95 -0.70
CA LEU A 318 15.77 -30.36 -1.12
C LEU A 318 15.44 -31.69 -0.43
N ILE A 319 14.29 -31.75 0.21
CA ILE A 319 13.81 -32.95 0.91
C ILE A 319 12.36 -33.26 0.52
N ASN A 320 11.95 -34.51 0.67
CA ASN A 320 10.55 -34.91 0.53
C ASN A 320 9.84 -34.95 1.90
N GLN A 321 8.54 -35.26 1.91
CA GLN A 321 7.73 -35.39 3.14
C GLN A 321 8.25 -36.49 4.10
N LYS A 322 9.00 -37.48 3.61
CA LYS A 322 9.61 -38.52 4.45
C LYS A 322 10.96 -38.11 5.02
N GLU A 323 11.35 -36.86 4.79
CA GLU A 323 12.65 -36.31 5.15
C GLU A 323 13.84 -36.94 4.41
N GLU A 324 13.58 -37.63 3.30
CA GLU A 324 14.62 -38.14 2.42
C GLU A 324 15.23 -36.97 1.65
N VAL A 325 16.56 -36.86 1.68
CA VAL A 325 17.29 -35.82 0.96
C VAL A 325 17.29 -36.14 -0.54
N ILE A 326 16.64 -35.29 -1.32
CA ILE A 326 16.65 -35.38 -2.79
C ILE A 326 17.98 -34.84 -3.33
N LYS A 327 18.38 -33.65 -2.82
CA LYS A 327 19.65 -33.01 -3.15
C LYS A 327 20.15 -32.21 -1.95
N SER A 328 21.44 -32.36 -1.65
CA SER A 328 22.11 -31.53 -0.65
C SER A 328 23.04 -30.55 -1.37
N PHE A 329 22.97 -29.30 -0.97
CA PHE A 329 23.81 -28.22 -1.50
C PHE A 329 24.88 -27.76 -0.52
N GLY A 330 24.86 -28.30 0.74
CA GLY A 330 25.78 -27.81 1.76
C GLY A 330 25.57 -26.32 2.02
N ASP A 331 26.65 -25.57 1.92
CA ASP A 331 26.75 -24.12 2.02
C ASP A 331 26.97 -23.42 0.66
N ASP A 332 26.77 -24.12 -0.45
CA ASP A 332 26.96 -23.59 -1.80
C ASP A 332 26.02 -22.44 -2.13
N TYR A 333 24.86 -22.34 -1.45
CA TYR A 333 23.84 -21.32 -1.69
C TYR A 333 23.45 -20.63 -0.40
N GLU A 334 23.48 -19.29 -0.43
CA GLU A 334 23.03 -18.47 0.71
C GLU A 334 21.52 -18.61 0.89
N GLN A 335 20.79 -18.70 -0.20
CA GLN A 335 19.32 -18.80 -0.22
C GLN A 335 18.80 -19.50 -1.46
N MET A 336 17.57 -19.98 -1.35
CA MET A 336 16.85 -20.61 -2.45
C MET A 336 15.37 -20.25 -2.39
N LEU A 337 14.81 -19.87 -3.53
CA LEU A 337 13.40 -19.50 -3.69
C LEU A 337 12.77 -20.24 -4.86
N PRO A 338 11.59 -20.84 -4.69
CA PRO A 338 10.83 -21.35 -5.82
C PRO A 338 10.17 -20.20 -6.58
N LEU A 339 10.30 -20.18 -7.90
CA LEU A 339 9.74 -19.14 -8.76
C LEU A 339 8.32 -19.45 -9.29
N ASN A 340 7.76 -20.60 -8.95
CA ASN A 340 6.40 -21.01 -9.28
C ASN A 340 5.34 -20.53 -8.27
N LEU A 341 5.74 -19.82 -7.25
CA LEU A 341 4.82 -19.30 -6.23
C LEU A 341 4.24 -17.96 -6.65
N ASN A 342 2.94 -17.86 -6.52
CA ASN A 342 2.20 -16.62 -6.70
C ASN A 342 1.90 -15.99 -5.34
N ILE A 343 2.92 -15.49 -4.68
CA ILE A 343 2.75 -14.74 -3.44
C ILE A 343 2.85 -13.24 -3.76
N SER A 344 1.76 -12.64 -4.21
CA SER A 344 1.67 -11.20 -4.50
C SER A 344 1.79 -10.29 -3.26
N THR A 345 2.03 -10.85 -2.09
CA THR A 345 1.92 -10.16 -0.81
C THR A 345 3.17 -9.42 -0.39
N LEU A 346 4.28 -9.51 -1.14
CA LEU A 346 5.58 -9.02 -0.68
C LEU A 346 6.22 -7.93 -1.55
N GLY A 347 5.45 -7.35 -2.50
CA GLY A 347 6.04 -6.43 -3.46
C GLY A 347 7.00 -7.13 -4.45
N LEU A 348 7.00 -8.45 -4.47
CA LEU A 348 7.71 -9.28 -5.43
C LEU A 348 6.70 -9.92 -6.37
N MET A 349 6.95 -9.87 -7.67
CA MET A 349 6.23 -10.69 -8.64
C MET A 349 7.10 -11.87 -9.03
N PHE A 350 6.74 -13.04 -8.51
CA PHE A 350 7.34 -14.26 -8.97
C PHE A 350 6.92 -14.52 -10.43
N PRO A 351 7.85 -14.91 -11.30
CA PRO A 351 7.57 -15.09 -12.72
C PRO A 351 6.65 -16.29 -13.03
N ASN A 352 6.26 -17.08 -12.04
CA ASN A 352 5.50 -18.33 -12.18
C ASN A 352 6.22 -19.33 -13.09
N TRP A 353 7.52 -19.47 -12.90
CA TRP A 353 8.36 -20.43 -13.61
C TRP A 353 8.63 -21.65 -12.74
N ASN A 354 8.58 -22.85 -13.34
CA ASN A 354 8.83 -24.12 -12.63
C ASN A 354 10.32 -24.35 -12.40
N CYS A 355 10.95 -23.49 -11.59
CA CYS A 355 12.35 -23.60 -11.22
C CYS A 355 12.62 -22.93 -9.86
N LEU A 356 13.81 -23.14 -9.36
CA LEU A 356 14.35 -22.52 -8.15
C LEU A 356 15.37 -21.46 -8.56
N ALA A 357 15.34 -20.30 -7.89
CA ALA A 357 16.40 -19.32 -7.91
C ALA A 357 17.28 -19.53 -6.68
N ALA A 358 18.55 -19.82 -6.85
CA ALA A 358 19.52 -20.07 -5.80
C ALA A 358 20.59 -18.97 -5.79
N GLU A 359 20.71 -18.24 -4.68
CA GLU A 359 21.69 -17.18 -4.50
C GLU A 359 23.05 -17.79 -4.17
N VAL A 360 24.05 -17.49 -5.01
CA VAL A 360 25.41 -18.02 -4.89
C VAL A 360 26.27 -17.07 -4.05
N ASP A 361 26.35 -15.81 -4.43
CA ASP A 361 27.11 -14.76 -3.74
C ASP A 361 26.66 -13.37 -4.25
N ASN A 362 26.62 -12.36 -3.36
CA ASN A 362 26.47 -10.94 -3.72
C ASN A 362 25.31 -10.60 -4.69
N ASN A 363 24.15 -11.22 -4.52
CA ASN A 363 22.96 -11.12 -5.37
C ASN A 363 23.07 -11.85 -6.75
N LEU A 364 24.13 -12.62 -6.96
CA LEU A 364 24.21 -13.52 -8.12
C LEU A 364 23.35 -14.75 -7.88
N VAL A 365 22.48 -15.03 -8.84
CA VAL A 365 21.50 -16.12 -8.80
C VAL A 365 21.79 -17.12 -9.91
N THR A 366 21.80 -18.39 -9.57
CA THR A 366 21.72 -19.50 -10.54
C THR A 366 20.34 -20.12 -10.50
N PHE A 367 19.90 -20.75 -11.58
CA PHE A 367 18.61 -21.40 -11.65
C PHE A 367 18.74 -22.92 -11.65
N LEU A 368 17.89 -23.58 -10.87
CA LEU A 368 17.87 -25.02 -10.70
C LEU A 368 16.48 -25.57 -11.04
N ASP A 369 16.41 -26.79 -11.54
CA ASP A 369 15.16 -27.52 -11.61
C ASP A 369 14.73 -28.05 -10.21
N PHE A 370 13.56 -28.65 -10.11
CA PHE A 370 13.08 -29.23 -8.86
C PHE A 370 13.79 -30.53 -8.43
N LYS A 371 14.75 -31.02 -9.21
CA LYS A 371 15.71 -32.07 -8.79
C LYS A 371 16.99 -31.46 -8.22
N GLY A 372 17.14 -30.14 -8.29
CA GLY A 372 18.33 -29.41 -7.83
C GLY A 372 19.46 -29.43 -8.85
N GLU A 373 19.20 -29.70 -10.12
CA GLU A 373 20.19 -29.63 -11.18
C GLU A 373 20.20 -28.23 -11.81
N LYS A 374 21.39 -27.68 -12.09
CA LYS A 374 21.53 -26.38 -12.75
C LYS A 374 20.90 -26.43 -14.15
N ILE A 375 20.00 -25.47 -14.43
CA ILE A 375 19.35 -25.31 -15.73
C ILE A 375 19.79 -24.04 -16.45
N SER A 376 20.44 -23.12 -15.73
CA SER A 376 21.11 -21.95 -16.34
C SER A 376 22.62 -22.20 -16.50
N ASN A 377 23.19 -21.73 -17.62
CA ASN A 377 24.62 -21.86 -17.87
C ASN A 377 25.46 -20.79 -17.14
N ASN A 378 24.81 -19.69 -16.74
CA ASN A 378 25.43 -18.54 -16.09
C ASN A 378 24.77 -18.25 -14.77
N GLU A 379 25.38 -17.35 -14.03
CA GLU A 379 24.84 -16.69 -12.85
C GLU A 379 24.42 -15.27 -13.25
N TYR A 380 23.35 -14.77 -12.67
CA TYR A 380 22.70 -13.53 -13.06
C TYR A 380 22.37 -12.67 -11.84
N ILE A 381 22.40 -11.35 -12.01
CA ILE A 381 21.67 -10.44 -11.13
C ILE A 381 20.27 -10.30 -11.72
N VAL A 382 19.23 -10.58 -10.94
CA VAL A 382 17.82 -10.50 -11.39
C VAL A 382 17.06 -9.44 -10.61
N ASN A 383 16.06 -8.83 -11.26
CA ASN A 383 15.16 -7.90 -10.60
C ASN A 383 13.72 -8.42 -10.68
N LEU A 384 13.12 -8.70 -9.54
CA LEU A 384 11.72 -9.13 -9.41
C LEU A 384 10.88 -8.08 -8.65
N ASP A 385 11.46 -6.89 -8.40
CA ASP A 385 10.77 -5.81 -7.71
C ASP A 385 9.65 -5.23 -8.58
N GLN A 386 8.56 -4.80 -7.92
CA GLN A 386 7.45 -4.11 -8.58
C GLN A 386 6.84 -3.05 -7.68
N GLU A 387 6.08 -2.14 -8.30
CA GLU A 387 5.23 -1.25 -7.55
C GLU A 387 4.12 -2.04 -6.84
N TYR A 388 3.97 -1.77 -5.55
CA TYR A 388 3.00 -2.47 -4.73
C TYR A 388 1.59 -1.90 -4.88
N ARG A 389 1.50 -0.60 -5.17
CA ARG A 389 0.27 0.15 -5.38
C ARG A 389 0.48 1.24 -6.43
N ILE A 390 -0.56 1.52 -7.17
CA ILE A 390 -0.63 2.62 -8.13
C ILE A 390 -1.48 3.72 -7.50
N TYR A 391 -0.91 4.90 -7.37
CA TYR A 391 -1.55 6.04 -6.72
C TYR A 391 -1.97 7.07 -7.76
N SER A 392 -3.21 7.56 -7.66
CA SER A 392 -3.66 8.71 -8.43
C SER A 392 -2.79 9.94 -8.13
N ASP A 393 -2.46 10.70 -9.16
CA ASP A 393 -1.77 11.98 -9.01
C ASP A 393 -2.72 13.17 -9.19
N TYR A 394 -3.98 12.91 -9.44
CA TYR A 394 -4.99 13.94 -9.65
C TYR A 394 -5.19 14.81 -8.40
N PHE A 395 -5.16 16.11 -8.63
CA PHE A 395 -5.40 17.12 -7.61
C PHE A 395 -6.24 18.26 -8.18
N ASN A 396 -7.41 18.50 -7.60
CA ASN A 396 -8.30 19.56 -8.01
C ASN A 396 -8.11 20.82 -7.12
N ALA A 397 -7.19 21.69 -7.50
CA ALA A 397 -6.92 22.91 -6.76
C ALA A 397 -8.16 23.80 -6.56
N ALA A 398 -9.06 23.85 -7.56
CA ALA A 398 -10.29 24.62 -7.48
C ALA A 398 -11.25 24.07 -6.42
N GLU A 399 -11.40 22.77 -6.34
CA GLU A 399 -12.21 22.09 -5.33
C GLU A 399 -11.63 22.25 -3.93
N VAL A 400 -10.32 22.11 -3.78
CA VAL A 400 -9.63 22.34 -2.50
C VAL A 400 -9.81 23.77 -2.03
N GLY A 401 -9.62 24.76 -2.91
CA GLY A 401 -9.86 26.17 -2.58
C GLY A 401 -11.31 26.45 -2.17
N GLN A 402 -12.29 25.85 -2.83
CA GLN A 402 -13.70 25.97 -2.44
C GLN A 402 -13.97 25.33 -1.07
N LYS A 403 -13.48 24.12 -0.81
CA LYS A 403 -13.63 23.44 0.49
C LYS A 403 -12.97 24.22 1.63
N LEU A 404 -11.80 24.82 1.38
CA LEU A 404 -11.13 25.70 2.35
C LEU A 404 -11.97 26.96 2.64
N SER A 405 -12.53 27.60 1.60
CA SER A 405 -13.43 28.74 1.77
C SER A 405 -14.65 28.38 2.62
N ASP A 406 -15.28 27.25 2.35
CA ASP A 406 -16.44 26.75 3.10
C ASP A 406 -16.07 26.50 4.57
N LEU A 407 -14.92 25.90 4.83
CA LEU A 407 -14.42 25.65 6.17
C LEU A 407 -14.16 26.96 6.93
N ILE A 408 -13.52 27.94 6.30
CA ILE A 408 -13.25 29.25 6.89
C ILE A 408 -14.56 29.95 7.25
N VAL A 409 -15.47 30.06 6.30
CA VAL A 409 -16.72 30.83 6.45
C VAL A 409 -17.70 30.13 7.41
N LYS A 410 -17.79 28.80 7.36
CA LYS A 410 -18.80 28.06 8.13
C LYS A 410 -18.31 27.61 9.51
N GLU A 411 -16.98 27.41 9.66
CA GLU A 411 -16.43 26.83 10.88
C GLU A 411 -15.56 27.81 11.68
N TYR A 412 -14.71 28.62 11.04
CA TYR A 412 -13.76 29.46 11.77
C TYR A 412 -14.30 30.85 12.06
N ILE A 413 -14.83 31.56 11.09
CA ILE A 413 -15.40 32.90 11.29
C ILE A 413 -16.48 32.91 12.38
N PRO A 414 -17.41 31.95 12.48
CA PRO A 414 -18.42 31.91 13.54
C PRO A 414 -17.86 31.77 14.97
N LYS A 415 -16.59 31.43 15.12
CA LYS A 415 -15.92 31.33 16.43
C LYS A 415 -15.36 32.66 16.92
N PHE A 416 -15.27 33.67 16.05
CA PHE A 416 -14.79 34.98 16.42
C PHE A 416 -15.69 35.60 17.48
N GLY A 417 -15.08 36.23 18.50
CA GLY A 417 -15.77 36.80 19.64
C GLY A 417 -16.28 35.80 20.68
N LYS A 418 -16.11 34.49 20.46
CA LYS A 418 -16.43 33.47 21.45
C LYS A 418 -15.24 33.20 22.36
N ASN A 419 -15.51 32.68 23.56
CA ASN A 419 -14.46 32.32 24.50
C ASN A 419 -13.60 31.19 23.94
N ILE A 420 -12.28 31.37 23.91
CA ILE A 420 -11.35 30.41 23.35
C ILE A 420 -11.35 29.08 24.13
N THR A 421 -11.70 29.10 25.43
CA THR A 421 -11.78 27.89 26.26
C THR A 421 -12.88 26.91 25.84
N GLU A 422 -13.88 27.37 25.08
CA GLU A 422 -14.92 26.50 24.52
C GLU A 422 -14.35 25.51 23.49
N TYR A 423 -13.15 25.79 22.97
CA TYR A 423 -12.51 25.01 21.90
C TYR A 423 -11.20 24.34 22.38
N THR A 424 -10.82 24.47 23.67
CA THR A 424 -9.65 23.82 24.23
C THR A 424 -10.01 22.41 24.69
N THR A 425 -9.35 21.38 24.16
CA THR A 425 -9.32 20.05 24.77
C THR A 425 -8.20 20.00 25.80
N SER A 426 -8.52 19.69 27.06
CA SER A 426 -7.52 19.37 28.09
C SER A 426 -6.89 18.02 27.77
N ASN A 427 -5.59 17.98 27.45
CA ASN A 427 -4.88 16.70 27.47
C ASN A 427 -4.67 16.27 28.92
N ALA A 428 -4.62 14.98 29.14
CA ALA A 428 -4.50 14.32 30.45
C ALA A 428 -3.27 14.74 31.31
N ASN A 429 -2.36 15.55 30.75
CA ASN A 429 -1.13 16.02 31.40
C ASN A 429 -1.15 17.51 31.79
N GLY A 430 -2.28 18.21 31.68
CA GLY A 430 -2.40 19.62 32.08
C GLY A 430 -1.60 20.64 31.28
N TYR A 431 -0.95 20.22 30.18
CA TYR A 431 -0.22 21.12 29.29
C TYR A 431 -1.13 21.53 28.13
N GLN A 432 -1.46 22.81 28.08
CA GLN A 432 -2.15 23.39 26.94
C GLN A 432 -1.11 23.81 25.89
N ASN A 433 -1.36 23.51 24.62
CA ASN A 433 -0.46 23.84 23.52
C ASN A 433 -0.65 25.32 23.14
N TYR A 434 0.32 26.18 23.45
CA TYR A 434 0.19 27.62 23.61
C TYR A 434 0.28 28.46 22.33
N GLN A 435 0.26 27.88 21.17
CA GLN A 435 0.23 28.62 19.90
C GLN A 435 -1.17 28.78 19.29
N GLY A 436 -2.20 28.36 20.00
CA GLY A 436 -3.58 28.34 19.57
C GLY A 436 -4.24 26.99 19.83
N VAL A 437 -5.56 26.93 19.70
CA VAL A 437 -6.31 25.68 19.82
C VAL A 437 -6.28 25.00 18.48
N GLY A 438 -5.61 23.84 18.41
CA GLY A 438 -5.61 22.99 17.23
C GLY A 438 -7.02 22.45 16.98
N ILE A 439 -7.56 22.69 15.81
CA ILE A 439 -8.79 22.07 15.34
C ILE A 439 -8.38 20.93 14.41
N GLU A 440 -8.83 19.72 14.73
CA GLU A 440 -8.63 18.57 13.85
C GLU A 440 -9.45 18.80 12.57
N VAL A 441 -8.74 19.03 11.47
CA VAL A 441 -9.35 19.13 10.15
C VAL A 441 -8.90 17.91 9.35
N LYS A 442 -9.85 17.17 8.79
CA LYS A 442 -9.54 16.05 7.90
C LYS A 442 -8.75 16.59 6.71
N PRO A 443 -7.50 16.15 6.51
CA PRO A 443 -6.69 16.62 5.41
C PRO A 443 -7.33 16.24 4.08
N PHE A 444 -7.20 17.09 3.07
CA PHE A 444 -7.48 16.70 1.69
C PHE A 444 -6.46 15.66 1.25
N TYR A 445 -6.84 14.86 0.26
CA TYR A 445 -5.91 13.87 -0.31
C TYR A 445 -4.60 14.55 -0.75
N LYS A 446 -3.46 13.93 -0.42
CA LYS A 446 -2.10 14.48 -0.65
C LYS A 446 -1.84 15.84 0.00
N THR A 447 -2.58 16.20 1.02
CA THR A 447 -2.31 17.40 1.80
C THR A 447 -2.23 17.07 3.28
N SER A 448 -1.51 17.90 4.01
CA SER A 448 -1.59 17.97 5.46
C SER A 448 -2.03 19.38 5.85
N MET A 449 -2.93 19.48 6.81
CA MET A 449 -3.44 20.76 7.26
C MET A 449 -3.37 20.89 8.77
N SER A 450 -2.89 22.01 9.24
CA SER A 450 -3.00 22.43 10.63
C SER A 450 -3.77 23.73 10.72
N CYS A 451 -4.64 23.85 11.72
CA CYS A 451 -5.34 25.09 11.99
C CYS A 451 -5.34 25.42 13.49
N TYR A 452 -5.17 26.67 13.81
CA TYR A 452 -5.11 27.20 15.16
C TYR A 452 -6.03 28.42 15.29
N LEU A 453 -6.84 28.46 16.34
CA LEU A 453 -7.56 29.66 16.72
C LEU A 453 -6.61 30.57 17.50
N LEU A 454 -6.70 31.88 17.25
CA LEU A 454 -5.84 32.89 17.85
C LEU A 454 -6.64 33.77 18.79
N SER A 455 -5.97 34.25 19.84
CA SER A 455 -6.48 35.27 20.75
C SER A 455 -5.44 36.37 20.94
N SER A 456 -5.88 37.61 21.02
CA SER A 456 -4.99 38.78 21.29
C SER A 456 -4.49 38.86 22.72
N GLU A 457 -5.10 38.15 23.66
CA GLU A 457 -4.80 38.23 25.09
C GLU A 457 -3.90 37.05 25.53
N GLN A 458 -2.73 36.93 24.92
CA GLN A 458 -1.68 36.07 25.43
C GLN A 458 -0.93 36.76 26.57
N VAL A 459 -1.09 36.26 27.79
CA VAL A 459 -0.26 36.71 28.94
C VAL A 459 0.92 35.76 29.04
N ALA A 460 2.12 36.24 28.71
CA ALA A 460 3.34 35.50 28.96
C ALA A 460 3.70 35.60 30.45
N VAL A 461 3.66 34.45 31.16
CA VAL A 461 4.22 34.37 32.52
C VAL A 461 5.58 33.69 32.41
N MET A 462 6.63 34.44 32.74
CA MET A 462 7.99 33.95 32.85
C MET A 462 8.23 33.37 34.24
N ASN A 463 8.14 32.08 34.43
CA ASN A 463 8.72 31.38 35.56
C ASN A 463 9.73 30.33 35.03
N ASN A 464 11.01 30.68 35.02
CA ASN A 464 12.19 29.82 34.73
C ASN A 464 12.10 28.73 33.67
N SER A 465 10.98 28.58 32.99
CA SER A 465 10.71 27.82 31.78
C SER A 465 9.59 28.56 31.06
N TRP A 466 9.71 28.66 29.74
CA TRP A 466 8.76 29.33 28.85
C TRP A 466 7.38 28.66 28.94
N MET A 467 6.55 29.09 29.90
CA MET A 467 5.14 28.71 30.02
C MET A 467 4.28 29.94 29.81
N TYR A 468 3.28 29.84 28.96
CA TYR A 468 2.26 30.85 28.73
C TYR A 468 1.03 30.45 29.55
N GLU A 469 0.53 31.33 30.42
CA GLU A 469 -0.76 31.15 31.07
C GLU A 469 -1.89 31.71 30.20
N TYR A 470 -2.97 31.00 30.16
CA TYR A 470 -4.18 31.31 29.43
C TYR A 470 -5.02 32.33 30.23
N ASN A 471 -5.48 33.37 29.57
CA ASN A 471 -6.61 34.15 30.10
C ASN A 471 -7.90 33.35 29.81
N PRO A 472 -8.60 32.83 30.84
CA PRO A 472 -9.82 32.03 30.64
C PRO A 472 -10.97 32.84 30.01
N ASN A 473 -10.83 34.16 29.94
CA ASN A 473 -11.82 35.04 29.30
C ASN A 473 -11.37 35.54 27.92
N ALA A 474 -10.25 35.02 27.41
CA ALA A 474 -9.76 35.43 26.11
C ALA A 474 -10.74 35.05 24.99
N LEU A 475 -11.00 35.99 24.10
CA LEU A 475 -11.89 35.75 22.96
C LEU A 475 -11.09 35.38 21.71
N VAL A 476 -11.65 34.52 20.91
CA VAL A 476 -11.12 34.20 19.58
C VAL A 476 -11.20 35.46 18.72
N ASN A 477 -10.08 35.93 18.23
CA ASN A 477 -9.99 37.10 17.35
C ASN A 477 -9.33 36.80 15.99
N GLY A 478 -8.93 35.56 15.78
CA GLY A 478 -8.34 35.12 14.52
C GLY A 478 -8.17 33.61 14.43
N PHE A 479 -7.65 33.19 13.30
CA PHE A 479 -7.17 31.83 13.07
C PHE A 479 -5.92 31.85 12.17
N LYS A 480 -5.10 30.82 12.27
CA LYS A 480 -4.02 30.51 11.34
C LYS A 480 -4.19 29.10 10.82
N LEU A 481 -4.22 28.96 9.50
CA LEU A 481 -4.29 27.70 8.80
C LEU A 481 -3.04 27.54 7.93
N ASN A 482 -2.41 26.39 7.98
CA ASN A 482 -1.35 25.99 7.08
C ASN A 482 -1.77 24.72 6.35
N LEU A 483 -1.83 24.79 5.03
CA LEU A 483 -2.05 23.66 4.13
C LEU A 483 -0.73 23.35 3.44
N ARG A 484 -0.21 22.15 3.62
CA ARG A 484 0.97 21.65 2.91
C ARG A 484 0.58 20.57 1.92
N MET A 485 1.04 20.69 0.70
CA MET A 485 0.84 19.71 -0.36
C MET A 485 2.00 18.71 -0.40
N SER A 486 1.66 17.42 -0.41
CA SER A 486 2.61 16.32 -0.60
C SER A 486 2.44 15.79 -2.01
N TYR A 487 3.22 16.35 -2.95
CA TYR A 487 3.06 16.11 -4.38
C TYR A 487 4.39 15.71 -5.02
N LYS A 488 4.38 14.80 -6.01
CA LYS A 488 5.57 14.47 -6.80
C LYS A 488 5.82 15.47 -7.93
N GLY A 489 4.75 16.14 -8.41
CA GLY A 489 4.82 17.13 -9.49
C GLY A 489 5.09 18.56 -8.99
N ASN A 490 4.66 19.57 -9.75
CA ASN A 490 4.89 20.99 -9.48
C ASN A 490 4.02 21.50 -8.31
N ALA A 491 4.48 21.27 -7.08
CA ALA A 491 3.78 21.66 -5.86
C ALA A 491 3.64 23.20 -5.72
N GLU A 492 4.57 23.98 -6.26
CA GLU A 492 4.53 25.45 -6.25
C GLU A 492 3.38 25.97 -7.11
N GLU A 493 3.23 25.45 -8.33
CA GLU A 493 2.11 25.85 -9.19
C GLU A 493 0.76 25.47 -8.57
N LEU A 494 0.66 24.32 -7.94
CA LEU A 494 -0.56 23.87 -7.27
C LEU A 494 -0.89 24.72 -6.04
N SER A 495 0.09 25.15 -5.25
CA SER A 495 -0.14 26.06 -4.13
C SER A 495 -0.69 27.40 -4.60
N ALA A 496 -0.15 27.95 -5.69
CA ALA A 496 -0.66 29.15 -6.32
C ALA A 496 -2.10 28.99 -6.83
N GLN A 497 -2.40 27.85 -7.48
CA GLN A 497 -3.76 27.55 -7.95
C GLN A 497 -4.76 27.40 -6.81
N VAL A 498 -4.39 26.75 -5.70
CA VAL A 498 -5.24 26.63 -4.49
C VAL A 498 -5.47 27.99 -3.87
N ALA A 499 -4.43 28.79 -3.68
CA ALA A 499 -4.54 30.14 -3.11
C ALA A 499 -5.46 31.03 -3.96
N LYS A 500 -5.32 30.99 -5.29
CA LYS A 500 -6.20 31.70 -6.23
C LYS A 500 -7.65 31.23 -6.11
N ALA A 501 -7.89 29.93 -6.15
CA ALA A 501 -9.23 29.35 -6.04
C ALA A 501 -9.91 29.67 -4.70
N LEU A 502 -9.14 29.67 -3.61
CA LEU A 502 -9.60 30.09 -2.28
C LEU A 502 -10.00 31.56 -2.29
N SER A 503 -9.16 32.45 -2.83
CA SER A 503 -9.45 33.87 -2.97
C SER A 503 -10.73 34.13 -3.76
N GLU A 504 -10.89 33.47 -4.92
CA GLU A 504 -12.10 33.58 -5.76
C GLU A 504 -13.35 33.07 -5.03
N SER A 505 -13.22 31.98 -4.24
CA SER A 505 -14.33 31.42 -3.48
C SER A 505 -14.74 32.28 -2.29
N LEU A 506 -13.77 32.89 -1.59
CA LEU A 506 -14.04 33.87 -0.53
C LEU A 506 -14.72 35.13 -1.10
N THR A 507 -14.32 35.56 -2.30
CA THR A 507 -14.98 36.70 -2.99
C THR A 507 -16.45 36.41 -3.25
N LYS A 508 -16.82 35.21 -3.62
CA LYS A 508 -18.25 34.79 -3.76
C LYS A 508 -18.98 34.78 -2.42
N ASN A 509 -18.28 34.68 -1.30
CA ASN A 509 -18.80 34.76 0.07
C ASN A 509 -18.77 36.17 0.67
N GLY A 510 -18.64 37.21 -0.14
CA GLY A 510 -18.75 38.61 0.29
C GLY A 510 -17.44 39.28 0.70
N TYR A 511 -16.30 38.63 0.49
CA TYR A 511 -14.98 39.23 0.72
C TYR A 511 -14.53 40.03 -0.50
N ALA A 512 -14.04 41.23 -0.30
CA ALA A 512 -13.47 42.08 -1.34
C ALA A 512 -11.94 41.96 -1.35
N LEU A 513 -11.40 41.62 -2.51
CA LEU A 513 -9.95 41.57 -2.73
C LEU A 513 -9.38 42.99 -2.62
N GLN A 514 -8.28 43.12 -1.86
CA GLN A 514 -7.53 44.37 -1.68
C GLN A 514 -6.26 44.32 -2.55
N ASP A 515 -5.72 45.51 -2.87
CA ASP A 515 -4.42 45.61 -3.50
C ASP A 515 -3.33 45.03 -2.57
N THR A 516 -2.51 44.14 -3.10
CA THR A 516 -1.44 43.49 -2.35
C THR A 516 -0.07 43.89 -2.89
N PRO A 517 0.92 44.15 -2.02
CA PRO A 517 2.27 44.50 -2.43
C PRO A 517 3.12 43.29 -2.86
N ALA A 518 2.61 42.07 -2.72
CA ALA A 518 3.34 40.82 -2.97
C ALA A 518 2.66 39.94 -4.03
N GLU A 519 3.44 39.40 -4.95
CA GLU A 519 2.94 38.52 -6.03
C GLU A 519 2.37 37.17 -5.51
N ASN A 520 2.83 36.74 -4.34
CA ASN A 520 2.44 35.46 -3.74
C ASN A 520 1.45 35.62 -2.56
N ALA A 521 0.63 36.66 -2.58
CA ALA A 521 -0.33 36.92 -1.53
C ALA A 521 -1.66 37.45 -2.05
N TYR A 522 -2.74 37.19 -1.30
CA TYR A 522 -4.07 37.79 -1.45
C TYR A 522 -4.51 38.33 -0.09
N ILE A 523 -5.03 39.56 -0.04
CA ILE A 523 -5.68 40.13 1.13
C ILE A 523 -7.14 40.39 0.79
N LEU A 524 -8.04 39.84 1.61
CA LEU A 524 -9.48 39.96 1.42
C LEU A 524 -10.14 40.53 2.68
N LYS A 525 -11.06 41.48 2.51
CA LYS A 525 -11.81 42.10 3.61
C LYS A 525 -13.30 41.91 3.43
N HIS A 526 -13.98 41.61 4.53
CA HIS A 526 -15.43 41.55 4.57
C HIS A 526 -15.98 42.70 5.40
N ALA A 527 -16.71 43.63 4.75
CA ALA A 527 -17.15 44.85 5.38
C ALA A 527 -18.17 44.65 6.52
N GLU A 528 -19.08 43.68 6.39
CA GLU A 528 -20.16 43.47 7.35
C GLU A 528 -19.70 42.77 8.64
N ASN A 529 -18.77 41.84 8.55
CA ASN A 529 -18.30 41.06 9.72
C ASN A 529 -16.94 41.54 10.27
N ASN A 530 -16.39 42.61 9.72
CA ASN A 530 -15.11 43.18 10.10
C ASN A 530 -13.96 42.15 10.14
N THR A 531 -13.89 41.30 9.16
CA THR A 531 -12.84 40.27 9.06
C THR A 531 -11.91 40.55 7.88
N GLU A 532 -10.64 40.28 8.11
CA GLU A 532 -9.60 40.30 7.09
C GLU A 532 -8.98 38.90 6.99
N ILE A 533 -8.78 38.44 5.78
CA ILE A 533 -8.13 37.14 5.48
C ILE A 533 -6.93 37.42 4.60
N MET A 534 -5.75 37.01 5.04
CA MET A 534 -4.52 37.02 4.26
C MET A 534 -4.19 35.59 3.86
N ILE A 535 -4.00 35.37 2.58
CA ILE A 535 -3.57 34.11 1.99
C ILE A 535 -2.17 34.35 1.43
N THR A 536 -1.20 33.54 1.83
CA THR A 536 0.13 33.51 1.23
C THR A 536 0.46 32.12 0.74
N PHE A 537 1.27 32.00 -0.29
CA PHE A 537 1.67 30.70 -0.82
C PHE A 537 3.14 30.72 -1.23
N ASN A 538 3.83 29.62 -0.97
CA ASN A 538 5.23 29.38 -1.30
C ASN A 538 5.45 27.89 -1.51
N ASP A 539 6.32 27.53 -2.44
CA ASP A 539 6.70 26.15 -2.72
C ASP A 539 5.49 25.18 -2.68
N ALA A 540 5.37 24.40 -1.63
CA ALA A 540 4.30 23.41 -1.45
C ALA A 540 3.28 23.81 -0.38
N THR A 541 3.20 25.10 0.03
CA THR A 541 2.34 25.52 1.16
C THR A 541 1.40 26.66 0.79
N VAL A 542 0.22 26.64 1.40
CA VAL A 542 -0.73 27.77 1.45
C VAL A 542 -0.98 28.09 2.91
N ASP A 543 -0.61 29.29 3.31
CA ASP A 543 -0.85 29.83 4.65
C ASP A 543 -2.04 30.80 4.59
N VAL A 544 -2.98 30.65 5.52
CA VAL A 544 -4.14 31.53 5.64
C VAL A 544 -4.22 32.06 7.06
N VAL A 545 -4.25 33.37 7.18
CA VAL A 545 -4.44 34.05 8.45
C VAL A 545 -5.73 34.89 8.37
N GLY A 546 -6.68 34.56 9.23
CA GLY A 546 -7.89 35.36 9.40
C GLY A 546 -7.87 36.13 10.71
N SER A 547 -8.28 37.38 10.70
CA SER A 547 -8.36 38.25 11.89
C SER A 547 -9.60 39.13 11.89
N MET A 548 -10.06 39.49 13.09
CA MET A 548 -11.04 40.60 13.26
C MET A 548 -10.31 41.94 13.10
N THR A 549 -10.82 42.79 12.23
CA THR A 549 -10.35 44.18 12.16
C THR A 549 -11.02 44.99 13.27
N SER A 550 -10.25 45.80 13.98
CA SER A 550 -10.83 46.78 14.91
C SER A 550 -11.75 47.74 14.15
N LYS A 551 -12.92 48.02 14.69
CA LYS A 551 -13.71 49.16 14.19
C LYS A 551 -12.89 50.41 14.47
N GLU A 552 -12.45 51.09 13.41
CA GLU A 552 -11.96 52.46 13.52
C GLU A 552 -13.07 53.41 14.01
#